data_59399a5658b3811194fece9ea4180940
#
_entry.id   59399a5658b3811194fece9ea4180940
#
_cell.length_a   1.000
_cell.length_b   1.000
_cell.length_c   1.000
_cell.angle_alpha   90.00
_cell.angle_beta   90.00
_cell.angle_gamma   90.00
#
_symmetry.space_group_name_H-M   'P 1'
#
loop_
_entity.id
_entity.type
_entity.pdbx_description
1 polymer ?
#
loop_
_entity_poly.entity_id
_entity_poly.type
_entity_poly.pdbx_seq_one_letter_code
_entity_poly.pdbx_strand_id
1 'polypeptide(L)' 'MKTYECIAHSGNTGKQIVIFVRAYSVSSAKADALVQARQQFGSGAGAVTIVSCKEV' A
#
# COMPACT_ATOMS: atom_id res chain seq x y z
N MET A 1 -13.16 -10.15 8.60
CA MET A 1 -12.12 -9.29 8.02
C MET A 1 -12.45 -7.81 8.21
N LYS A 2 -11.44 -7.02 8.37
CA LYS A 2 -11.56 -5.56 8.49
C LYS A 2 -11.07 -4.90 7.22
N THR A 3 -11.56 -3.70 6.95
CA THR A 3 -11.11 -2.90 5.81
C THR A 3 -10.08 -1.89 6.30
N TYR A 4 -8.97 -1.79 5.58
CA TYR A 4 -7.88 -0.87 5.90
C TYR A 4 -7.65 0.08 4.74
N GLU A 5 -7.40 1.35 5.07
CA GLU A 5 -6.96 2.36 4.13
C GLU A 5 -5.45 2.49 4.26
N CYS A 6 -4.72 2.11 3.22
CA CYS A 6 -3.26 2.11 3.23
C CYS A 6 -2.74 3.13 2.23
N ILE A 7 -1.73 3.89 2.63
CA ILE A 7 -1.09 4.87 1.76
C ILE A 7 0.26 4.33 1.35
N ALA A 8 0.50 4.26 0.04
CA ALA A 8 1.75 3.77 -0.53
C ALA A 8 2.49 4.91 -1.21
N HIS A 9 3.81 4.89 -1.12
CA HIS A 9 4.69 5.92 -1.67
C HIS A 9 5.72 5.29 -2.60
N SER A 10 5.91 5.91 -3.76
CA SER A 10 6.93 5.52 -4.73
C SER A 10 8.18 6.37 -4.55
N GLY A 11 9.32 5.73 -4.32
CA GLY A 11 10.59 6.43 -4.10
C GLY A 11 11.10 7.17 -5.33
N ASN A 12 10.84 6.66 -6.53
CA ASN A 12 11.34 7.27 -7.76
C ASN A 12 10.51 8.46 -8.23
N THR A 13 9.20 8.38 -8.07
CA THR A 13 8.29 9.39 -8.62
C THR A 13 7.80 10.38 -7.58
N GLY A 14 7.93 10.03 -6.30
CA GLY A 14 7.39 10.82 -5.20
C GLY A 14 5.88 10.77 -5.10
N LYS A 15 5.22 9.93 -5.89
CA LYS A 15 3.77 9.82 -5.88
C LYS A 15 3.29 8.96 -4.73
N GLN A 16 2.10 9.28 -4.24
CA GLN A 16 1.41 8.47 -3.24
C GLN A 16 0.05 8.04 -3.78
N ILE A 17 -0.35 6.83 -3.41
CA ILE A 17 -1.67 6.32 -3.75
C ILE A 17 -2.33 5.75 -2.50
N VAL A 18 -3.65 5.75 -2.50
CA VAL A 18 -4.44 5.15 -1.43
C VAL A 18 -4.97 3.80 -1.92
N ILE A 19 -4.77 2.78 -1.11
CA ILE A 19 -5.19 1.42 -1.43
C ILE A 19 -6.08 0.91 -0.29
N PHE A 20 -7.25 0.41 -0.65
CA PHE A 20 -8.14 -0.23 0.33
C PHE A 20 -7.96 -1.73 0.24
N VAL A 21 -7.66 -2.36 1.38
CA VAL A 21 -7.49 -3.81 1.46
C VAL A 21 -8.34 -4.36 2.60
N ARG A 22 -8.75 -5.61 2.47
CA ARG A 22 -9.44 -6.34 3.53
C ARG A 22 -8.48 -7.38 4.09
N ALA A 23 -8.30 -7.35 5.40
CA ALA A 23 -7.34 -8.23 6.07
C ALA A 23 -7.76 -8.45 7.51
N TYR A 24 -7.11 -9.42 8.15
CA TYR A 24 -7.39 -9.74 9.57
C TYR A 24 -6.61 -8.84 10.52
N SER A 25 -5.52 -8.26 10.08
CA SER A 25 -4.67 -7.42 10.92
C SER A 25 -4.00 -6.33 10.07
N VAL A 26 -3.47 -5.31 10.73
CA VAL A 26 -2.75 -4.25 10.05
C VAL A 26 -1.49 -4.78 9.37
N SER A 27 -0.82 -5.77 9.95
CA SER A 27 0.36 -6.38 9.33
C SER A 27 0.03 -7.05 8.01
N SER A 28 -1.07 -7.82 7.96
CA SER A 28 -1.54 -8.44 6.72
C SER A 28 -1.95 -7.39 5.71
N ALA A 29 -2.62 -6.33 6.17
CA ALA A 29 -3.05 -5.24 5.30
C ALA A 29 -1.86 -4.56 4.63
N LYS A 30 -0.80 -4.29 5.39
CA LYS A 30 0.41 -3.67 4.84
C LYS A 30 1.06 -4.55 3.77
N ALA A 31 1.15 -5.85 4.00
CA ALA A 31 1.73 -6.78 3.05
C ALA A 31 0.93 -6.81 1.74
N ASP A 32 -0.39 -6.91 1.86
CA ASP A 32 -1.26 -6.92 0.68
C ASP A 32 -1.21 -5.59 -0.07
N ALA A 33 -1.23 -4.48 0.66
CA ALA A 33 -1.16 -3.15 0.06
C ALA A 33 0.16 -2.95 -0.69
N LEU A 34 1.25 -3.45 -0.15
CA LEU A 34 2.56 -3.34 -0.80
C LEU A 34 2.57 -4.06 -2.14
N VAL A 35 2.02 -5.27 -2.22
CA VAL A 35 1.93 -6.02 -3.46
C VAL A 35 1.09 -5.25 -4.49
N GLN A 36 -0.07 -4.76 -4.08
CA GLN A 36 -0.95 -3.99 -4.96
C GLN A 36 -0.31 -2.69 -5.44
N ALA A 37 0.39 -2.00 -4.53
CA ALA A 37 1.07 -0.75 -4.87
C ALA A 37 2.15 -0.98 -5.94
N ARG A 38 2.93 -2.04 -5.80
CA ARG A 38 3.95 -2.38 -6.79
C ARG A 38 3.33 -2.64 -8.16
N GLN A 39 2.19 -3.31 -8.20
CA GLN A 39 1.48 -3.55 -9.45
C GLN A 39 0.98 -2.26 -10.07
N GLN A 40 0.44 -1.34 -9.27
CA GLN A 40 -0.11 -0.08 -9.77
C GLN A 40 0.97 0.89 -10.22
N PHE A 41 2.06 1.00 -9.47
CA PHE A 41 3.16 1.87 -9.86
C PHE A 41 3.97 1.33 -11.03
N GLY A 42 4.07 0.01 -11.14
CA GLY A 42 4.83 -0.64 -12.20
C GLY A 42 6.33 -0.67 -11.93
N SER A 43 7.10 -1.06 -12.96
CA SER A 43 8.53 -1.32 -12.80
C SER A 43 9.38 -0.06 -12.59
N GLY A 44 8.86 1.11 -12.92
CA GLY A 44 9.59 2.37 -12.77
C GLY A 44 9.47 3.01 -11.41
N ALA A 45 8.80 2.37 -10.47
CA ALA A 45 8.47 2.97 -9.17
C ALA A 45 9.65 3.10 -8.22
N GLY A 46 10.69 2.31 -8.40
CA GLY A 46 11.78 2.23 -7.43
C GLY A 46 11.32 1.56 -6.14
N ALA A 47 11.78 2.07 -5.02
CA ALA A 47 11.37 1.54 -3.71
C ALA A 47 9.94 1.98 -3.40
N VAL A 48 9.05 1.02 -3.21
CA VAL A 48 7.67 1.28 -2.80
C VAL A 48 7.53 0.96 -1.32
N THR A 49 7.03 1.93 -0.57
CA THR A 49 6.83 1.76 0.88
C THR A 49 5.39 2.05 1.24
N ILE A 50 4.92 1.38 2.29
CA ILE A 50 3.61 1.68 2.88
C ILE A 50 3.82 2.70 3.98
N VAL A 51 3.29 3.91 3.78
CA VAL A 51 3.44 5.01 4.73
C VAL A 51 2.58 4.78 5.95
N SER A 52 1.34 4.35 5.74
CA SER A 52 0.42 4.10 6.85
C SER A 52 -0.69 3.16 6.39
N CYS A 53 -1.26 2.46 7.34
CA CYS A 53 -2.51 1.70 7.15
C CYS A 53 -3.36 1.91 8.39
N LYS A 54 -4.62 2.22 8.18
CA LYS A 54 -5.56 2.37 9.29
C LYS A 54 -6.87 1.67 8.96
N GLU A 55 -7.52 1.18 10.00
CA GLU A 55 -8.82 0.56 9.87
C GLU A 55 -9.88 1.63 9.58
N VAL A 56 -10.76 1.32 8.66
CA VAL A 56 -11.88 2.21 8.31
C VAL A 56 -13.21 1.51 8.47
#